data_83022f5c588134a4d3e634516ad438c7
#
_entry.id   83022f5c588134a4d3e634516ad438c7
#
_cell.length_a   1.000
_cell.length_b   1.000
_cell.length_c   1.000
_cell.angle_alpha   90.00
_cell.angle_beta   90.00
_cell.angle_gamma   90.00
#
_symmetry.space_group_name_H-M   'P 1'
#
loop_
_entity.id
_entity.type
_entity.pdbx_description
1 polymer ?
#
loop_
_entity_poly.entity_id
_entity_poly.type
_entity_poly.pdbx_seq_one_letter_code
_entity_poly.pdbx_strand_id
1 'polypeptide(L)'
;CASCGAKTKGALIMAIFHMTAKVCKTSATAKIDYIQRQNKYSYSTKAEDLIFSSENNIPAWAKNAREFFAEMDKQELSKKEKEHSDISSEDRNVKCREIEFALPVELSKEEQIELTEKFCSKIMGDNHAYAFAIHKNKGALSGKENPHVHLVYSDRLIERDRDVPRELFCRQRTGYKKDRTITGPKRHDWYRKVRKTWADMVNEKLKEKDVELISELSYQEQGIKRTPQKHLGHDTINSLGRGIENERYNAYKDDLRTRVA
;
A
#
# COMPACT_ATOMS: atom_id res chain seq x y z
N CYS A 1 -22.84 -45.43 -21.17
CA CYS A 1 -21.82 -45.29 -20.13
C CYS A 1 -21.05 -43.98 -20.39
N ALA A 2 -21.43 -42.89 -19.74
CA ALA A 2 -20.71 -41.65 -19.80
C ALA A 2 -19.77 -41.59 -18.57
N SER A 3 -18.48 -41.69 -18.80
CA SER A 3 -17.45 -41.50 -17.79
C SER A 3 -17.36 -39.98 -17.47
N CYS A 4 -17.93 -39.61 -16.36
CA CYS A 4 -17.76 -38.26 -15.80
C CYS A 4 -16.31 -38.16 -15.28
N GLY A 5 -15.43 -37.61 -16.09
CA GLY A 5 -14.06 -37.28 -15.68
C GLY A 5 -14.10 -36.18 -14.64
N ALA A 6 -13.92 -36.54 -13.38
CA ALA A 6 -13.66 -35.56 -12.32
C ALA A 6 -12.36 -34.84 -12.66
N LYS A 7 -12.47 -33.59 -13.14
CA LYS A 7 -11.33 -32.68 -13.19
C LYS A 7 -10.85 -32.47 -11.75
N THR A 8 -9.70 -33.04 -11.43
CA THR A 8 -8.93 -32.70 -10.24
C THR A 8 -8.71 -31.19 -10.29
N LYS A 9 -9.42 -30.44 -9.44
CA LYS A 9 -9.15 -29.03 -9.19
C LYS A 9 -7.73 -28.95 -8.65
N GLY A 10 -6.79 -28.58 -9.51
CA GLY A 10 -5.46 -28.17 -9.06
C GLY A 10 -5.65 -27.13 -7.94
N ALA A 11 -4.74 -27.13 -6.96
CA ALA A 11 -4.81 -26.23 -5.83
C ALA A 11 -5.07 -24.82 -6.34
N LEU A 12 -6.30 -24.29 -6.11
CA LEU A 12 -6.68 -22.93 -6.48
C LEU A 12 -5.69 -22.02 -5.78
N ILE A 13 -4.94 -21.27 -6.57
CA ILE A 13 -4.20 -20.12 -6.06
C ILE A 13 -5.28 -19.10 -5.76
N MET A 14 -5.53 -18.85 -4.49
CA MET A 14 -6.56 -17.90 -4.05
C MET A 14 -5.92 -16.51 -4.00
N ALA A 15 -6.47 -15.57 -4.71
CA ALA A 15 -6.16 -14.16 -4.50
C ALA A 15 -6.43 -13.79 -3.04
N ILE A 16 -5.49 -13.10 -2.40
CA ILE A 16 -5.59 -12.74 -0.99
C ILE A 16 -5.75 -11.23 -0.89
N PHE A 17 -6.78 -10.78 -0.16
CA PHE A 17 -6.89 -9.38 0.18
C PHE A 17 -5.83 -9.01 1.22
N HIS A 18 -4.93 -8.11 0.85
CA HIS A 18 -3.98 -7.48 1.76
C HIS A 18 -3.89 -5.98 1.45
N MET A 19 -4.09 -5.15 2.47
CA MET A 19 -3.89 -3.70 2.37
C MET A 19 -3.52 -3.13 3.73
N THR A 20 -2.42 -2.37 3.77
CA THR A 20 -1.96 -1.66 4.97
C THR A 20 -1.75 -0.18 4.68
N ALA A 21 -2.00 0.66 5.67
CA ALA A 21 -1.70 2.08 5.61
C ALA A 21 -0.63 2.44 6.64
N LYS A 22 0.35 3.22 6.23
CA LYS A 22 1.51 3.61 7.06
C LYS A 22 1.73 5.11 6.96
N VAL A 23 2.33 5.67 7.99
CA VAL A 23 2.74 7.08 8.04
C VAL A 23 4.26 7.14 8.02
N CYS A 24 4.81 7.95 7.13
CA CYS A 24 6.24 8.22 7.07
C CYS A 24 6.55 9.52 7.81
N LYS A 25 7.37 9.43 8.86
CA LYS A 25 7.82 10.56 9.68
C LYS A 25 9.31 10.86 9.52
N THR A 26 10.05 10.00 8.84
CA THR A 26 11.51 10.12 8.68
C THR A 26 11.86 10.88 7.40
N SER A 27 11.82 10.24 6.26
CA SER A 27 12.14 10.85 4.97
C SER A 27 11.21 10.33 3.86
N ALA A 28 10.43 11.23 3.29
CA ALA A 28 9.58 10.95 2.14
C ALA A 28 10.43 10.73 0.88
N THR A 29 11.53 11.47 0.72
CA THR A 29 12.48 11.28 -0.38
C THR A 29 13.07 9.87 -0.38
N ALA A 30 13.53 9.40 0.79
CA ALA A 30 14.07 8.04 0.91
C ALA A 30 13.01 6.97 0.61
N LYS A 31 11.73 7.25 0.92
CA LYS A 31 10.62 6.36 0.59
C LYS A 31 10.38 6.31 -0.93
N ILE A 32 10.41 7.46 -1.63
CA ILE A 32 10.33 7.51 -3.10
C ILE A 32 11.50 6.77 -3.74
N ASP A 33 12.73 7.07 -3.30
CA ASP A 33 13.92 6.36 -3.80
C ASP A 33 13.78 4.83 -3.61
N TYR A 34 13.22 4.40 -2.48
CA TYR A 34 13.00 2.98 -2.21
C TYR A 34 11.98 2.36 -3.16
N ILE A 35 10.79 2.97 -3.33
CA ILE A 35 9.75 2.37 -4.16
C ILE A 35 10.10 2.40 -5.65
N GLN A 36 10.81 3.43 -6.12
CA GLN A 36 11.24 3.58 -7.52
C GLN A 36 12.59 2.92 -7.80
N ARG A 37 13.23 2.29 -6.79
CA ARG A 37 14.56 1.65 -6.92
C ARG A 37 15.62 2.60 -7.45
N GLN A 38 15.64 3.84 -6.93
CA GLN A 38 16.58 4.88 -7.32
C GLN A 38 17.69 5.08 -6.29
N ASN A 39 18.75 5.77 -6.67
CA ASN A 39 19.90 6.13 -5.84
C ASN A 39 20.49 4.90 -5.13
N LYS A 40 20.63 4.93 -3.80
CA LYS A 40 21.19 3.82 -3.04
C LYS A 40 20.43 2.49 -3.17
N TYR A 41 19.20 2.52 -3.67
CA TYR A 41 18.40 1.33 -3.88
C TYR A 41 18.50 0.75 -5.30
N SER A 42 19.11 1.46 -6.24
CA SER A 42 19.34 0.99 -7.62
C SER A 42 20.37 -0.14 -7.69
N TYR A 43 21.27 -0.22 -6.73
CA TYR A 43 22.34 -1.25 -6.65
C TYR A 43 21.96 -2.45 -5.78
N SER A 44 20.75 -2.49 -5.25
CA SER A 44 20.31 -3.61 -4.44
C SER A 44 19.91 -4.78 -5.33
N THR A 45 20.08 -6.01 -4.84
CA THR A 45 19.56 -7.23 -5.47
C THR A 45 18.02 -7.20 -5.66
N LYS A 46 17.36 -6.20 -5.07
CA LYS A 46 15.92 -5.94 -5.20
C LYS A 46 15.57 -4.99 -6.36
N ALA A 47 16.54 -4.47 -7.10
CA ALA A 47 16.26 -3.57 -8.23
C ALA A 47 15.42 -4.28 -9.31
N GLU A 48 15.62 -5.59 -9.48
CA GLU A 48 14.90 -6.44 -10.43
C GLU A 48 13.43 -6.69 -10.02
N ASP A 49 13.07 -6.39 -8.76
CA ASP A 49 11.70 -6.56 -8.27
C ASP A 49 10.74 -5.48 -8.80
N LEU A 50 11.25 -4.36 -9.32
CA LEU A 50 10.43 -3.27 -9.83
C LEU A 50 9.86 -3.61 -11.21
N ILE A 51 8.53 -3.70 -11.30
CA ILE A 51 7.82 -3.98 -12.54
C ILE A 51 7.44 -2.69 -13.26
N PHE A 52 6.92 -1.71 -12.50
CA PHE A 52 6.38 -0.46 -13.02
C PHE A 52 6.36 0.62 -11.94
N SER A 53 6.52 1.87 -12.34
CA SER A 53 6.30 3.01 -11.46
C SER A 53 5.72 4.19 -12.22
N SER A 54 4.91 5.01 -11.53
CA SER A 54 4.28 6.20 -12.08
C SER A 54 4.17 7.29 -11.02
N GLU A 55 4.11 8.53 -11.47
CA GLU A 55 3.97 9.74 -10.65
C GLU A 55 2.83 10.58 -11.21
N ASN A 56 2.00 11.13 -10.33
CA ASN A 56 0.84 11.89 -10.76
C ASN A 56 0.60 13.09 -9.83
N ASN A 57 -0.04 14.09 -10.39
CA ASN A 57 -0.42 15.33 -9.68
C ASN A 57 0.79 16.04 -9.05
N ILE A 58 1.95 15.96 -9.67
CA ILE A 58 3.13 16.69 -9.21
C ILE A 58 2.97 18.16 -9.59
N PRO A 59 3.07 19.11 -8.63
CA PRO A 59 2.96 20.53 -8.93
C PRO A 59 4.04 21.01 -9.91
N ALA A 60 3.73 22.03 -10.71
CA ALA A 60 4.62 22.52 -11.78
C ALA A 60 6.00 23.00 -11.29
N TRP A 61 6.13 23.36 -10.00
CA TRP A 61 7.40 23.75 -9.40
C TRP A 61 8.35 22.57 -9.07
N ALA A 62 7.87 21.35 -9.15
CA ALA A 62 8.69 20.13 -8.94
C ALA A 62 8.78 19.33 -10.23
N LYS A 63 9.98 18.88 -10.60
CA LYS A 63 10.20 18.11 -11.84
C LYS A 63 9.66 16.68 -11.77
N ASN A 64 9.61 16.13 -10.57
CA ASN A 64 9.22 14.74 -10.31
C ASN A 64 8.80 14.56 -8.83
N ALA A 65 8.29 13.38 -8.49
CA ALA A 65 7.89 13.05 -7.13
C ALA A 65 9.06 13.18 -6.14
N ARG A 66 10.26 12.79 -6.54
CA ARG A 66 11.43 12.88 -5.65
C ARG A 66 11.70 14.32 -5.22
N GLU A 67 11.70 15.27 -6.16
CA GLU A 67 11.89 16.70 -5.87
C GLU A 67 10.75 17.23 -5.01
N PHE A 68 9.51 16.88 -5.34
CA PHE A 68 8.34 17.24 -4.54
C PHE A 68 8.47 16.76 -3.09
N PHE A 69 8.76 15.49 -2.87
CA PHE A 69 8.87 14.93 -1.53
C PHE A 69 10.12 15.39 -0.78
N ALA A 70 11.19 15.80 -1.49
CA ALA A 70 12.34 16.43 -0.86
C ALA A 70 11.97 17.77 -0.21
N GLU A 71 11.03 18.53 -0.79
CA GLU A 71 10.52 19.73 -0.15
C GLU A 71 9.66 19.40 1.08
N MET A 72 8.93 18.29 1.07
CA MET A 72 8.20 17.83 2.26
C MET A 72 9.15 17.44 3.41
N ASP A 73 10.30 16.88 3.08
CA ASP A 73 11.32 16.52 4.09
C ASP A 73 11.93 17.74 4.79
N LYS A 74 12.06 18.88 4.09
CA LYS A 74 12.57 20.14 4.66
C LYS A 74 11.58 20.79 5.64
N GLN A 75 10.32 20.39 5.61
CA GLN A 75 9.26 20.98 6.42
C GLN A 75 9.28 20.41 7.84
N GLU A 76 9.84 21.16 8.76
CA GLU A 76 9.68 20.89 10.19
C GLU A 76 8.80 21.96 10.83
N LEU A 77 7.87 21.53 11.68
CA LEU A 77 7.16 22.47 12.55
C LEU A 77 8.15 23.09 13.52
N SER A 78 8.18 24.40 13.63
CA SER A 78 8.92 25.08 14.71
C SER A 78 8.42 24.58 16.07
N LYS A 79 9.26 24.72 17.11
CA LYS A 79 8.88 24.34 18.48
C LYS A 79 7.58 25.02 18.91
N LYS A 80 7.42 26.31 18.61
CA LYS A 80 6.23 27.11 18.93
C LYS A 80 4.98 26.61 18.21
N GLU A 81 5.11 26.19 16.96
CA GLU A 81 4.01 25.61 16.19
C GLU A 81 3.63 24.22 16.66
N LYS A 82 4.58 23.44 17.18
CA LYS A 82 4.33 22.12 17.81
C LYS A 82 3.53 22.26 19.10
N GLU A 83 3.79 23.30 19.89
CA GLU A 83 3.15 23.56 21.19
C GLU A 83 1.71 24.09 21.04
N HIS A 84 1.43 24.85 19.97
CA HIS A 84 0.15 25.54 19.77
C HIS A 84 -0.71 24.92 18.66
N SER A 85 -0.36 23.76 18.17
CA SER A 85 -1.11 23.10 17.11
C SER A 85 -2.10 22.08 17.67
N ASP A 86 -3.36 22.17 17.23
CA ASP A 86 -4.39 21.15 17.46
C ASP A 86 -4.12 19.86 16.67
N ILE A 87 -2.93 19.73 16.08
CA ILE A 87 -2.51 18.54 15.34
C ILE A 87 -2.20 17.43 16.35
N SER A 88 -2.84 16.28 16.19
CA SER A 88 -2.58 15.12 17.02
C SER A 88 -1.09 14.75 17.01
N SER A 89 -0.59 14.16 18.09
CA SER A 89 0.80 13.68 18.16
C SER A 89 1.13 12.69 17.04
N GLU A 90 0.13 11.98 16.54
CA GLU A 90 0.25 11.02 15.44
C GLU A 90 0.48 11.69 14.08
N ASP A 91 -0.12 12.85 13.87
CA ASP A 91 -0.03 13.61 12.62
C ASP A 91 1.13 14.62 12.61
N ARG A 92 1.83 14.81 13.72
CA ARG A 92 2.99 15.69 13.77
C ARG A 92 4.14 15.13 12.96
N ASN A 93 4.76 15.98 12.14
CA ASN A 93 5.92 15.64 11.30
C ASN A 93 5.65 14.55 10.24
N VAL A 94 4.41 14.38 9.82
CA VAL A 94 4.10 13.48 8.70
C VAL A 94 4.70 14.07 7.42
N LYS A 95 5.61 13.34 6.80
CA LYS A 95 6.28 13.71 5.54
C LYS A 95 5.52 13.18 4.33
N CYS A 96 5.02 11.96 4.44
CA CYS A 96 4.15 11.33 3.47
C CYS A 96 3.34 10.21 4.12
N ARG A 97 2.36 9.69 3.38
CA ARG A 97 1.60 8.50 3.72
C ARG A 97 1.82 7.44 2.66
N GLU A 98 1.67 6.20 3.08
CA GLU A 98 1.81 5.04 2.20
C GLU A 98 0.60 4.11 2.36
N ILE A 99 0.12 3.60 1.23
CA ILE A 99 -0.75 2.43 1.20
C ILE A 99 0.00 1.34 0.44
N GLU A 100 0.15 0.20 1.08
CA GLU A 100 0.70 -1.02 0.49
C GLU A 100 -0.44 -2.01 0.30
N PHE A 101 -0.58 -2.58 -0.90
CA PHE A 101 -1.63 -3.54 -1.20
C PHE A 101 -1.19 -4.62 -2.19
N ALA A 102 -1.72 -5.82 -2.01
CA ALA A 102 -1.42 -6.96 -2.86
C ALA A 102 -2.17 -6.89 -4.20
N LEU A 103 -1.53 -7.39 -5.25
CA LEU A 103 -2.13 -7.62 -6.56
C LEU A 103 -2.41 -9.11 -6.75
N PRO A 104 -3.54 -9.48 -7.40
CA PRO A 104 -3.79 -10.85 -7.77
C PRO A 104 -2.74 -11.36 -8.76
N VAL A 105 -2.20 -12.54 -8.49
CA VAL A 105 -1.25 -13.22 -9.41
C VAL A 105 -1.94 -13.78 -10.65
N GLU A 106 -3.25 -13.87 -10.62
CA GLU A 106 -4.11 -14.34 -11.71
C GLU A 106 -4.25 -13.31 -12.84
N LEU A 107 -3.88 -12.06 -12.57
CA LEU A 107 -3.88 -10.99 -13.55
C LEU A 107 -2.54 -10.92 -14.28
N SER A 108 -2.58 -10.62 -15.59
CA SER A 108 -1.36 -10.33 -16.36
C SER A 108 -0.67 -9.07 -15.84
N LYS A 109 0.59 -8.87 -16.22
CA LYS A 109 1.33 -7.66 -15.86
C LYS A 109 0.61 -6.37 -16.31
N GLU A 110 0.07 -6.39 -17.50
CA GLU A 110 -0.64 -5.27 -18.11
C GLU A 110 -1.95 -4.98 -17.35
N GLU A 111 -2.70 -6.03 -17.01
CA GLU A 111 -3.92 -5.90 -16.20
C GLU A 111 -3.62 -5.37 -14.80
N GLN A 112 -2.52 -5.81 -14.18
CA GLN A 112 -2.07 -5.33 -12.87
C GLN A 112 -1.71 -3.84 -12.93
N ILE A 113 -1.02 -3.38 -13.98
CA ILE A 113 -0.68 -1.97 -14.18
C ILE A 113 -1.95 -1.14 -14.36
N GLU A 114 -2.81 -1.51 -15.32
CA GLU A 114 -4.05 -0.80 -15.60
C GLU A 114 -4.95 -0.67 -14.35
N LEU A 115 -5.13 -1.77 -13.63
CA LEU A 115 -5.93 -1.80 -12.41
C LEU A 115 -5.36 -0.88 -11.34
N THR A 116 -4.03 -0.87 -11.18
CA THR A 116 -3.33 -0.03 -10.21
C THR A 116 -3.48 1.45 -10.56
N GLU A 117 -3.28 1.83 -11.82
CA GLU A 117 -3.44 3.21 -12.29
C GLU A 117 -4.85 3.73 -12.05
N LYS A 118 -5.86 2.95 -12.46
CA LYS A 118 -7.28 3.28 -12.25
C LYS A 118 -7.62 3.44 -10.77
N PHE A 119 -7.12 2.54 -9.94
CA PHE A 119 -7.36 2.59 -8.50
C PHE A 119 -6.69 3.81 -7.86
N CYS A 120 -5.40 4.03 -8.10
CA CYS A 120 -4.67 5.17 -7.54
C CYS A 120 -5.29 6.50 -7.96
N SER A 121 -5.62 6.66 -9.24
CA SER A 121 -6.32 7.85 -9.73
C SER A 121 -7.67 8.05 -9.06
N LYS A 122 -8.46 6.98 -8.90
CA LYS A 122 -9.79 7.05 -8.27
C LYS A 122 -9.74 7.50 -6.81
N ILE A 123 -8.76 7.03 -6.02
CA ILE A 123 -8.69 7.36 -4.60
C ILE A 123 -7.94 8.65 -4.29
N MET A 124 -7.01 9.07 -5.15
CA MET A 124 -6.24 10.31 -5.00
C MET A 124 -6.93 11.50 -5.69
N GLY A 125 -7.73 11.22 -6.71
CA GLY A 125 -8.33 12.25 -7.55
C GLY A 125 -7.27 13.19 -8.12
N ASP A 126 -7.68 14.43 -8.34
CA ASP A 126 -6.79 15.48 -8.82
C ASP A 126 -6.14 16.30 -7.69
N ASN A 127 -6.42 15.95 -6.45
CA ASN A 127 -6.16 16.81 -5.30
C ASN A 127 -4.90 16.45 -4.50
N HIS A 128 -4.29 15.29 -4.76
CA HIS A 128 -3.11 14.82 -4.01
C HIS A 128 -1.99 14.42 -4.95
N ALA A 129 -0.77 14.90 -4.67
CA ALA A 129 0.43 14.41 -5.33
C ALA A 129 0.75 13.00 -4.83
N TYR A 130 1.03 12.09 -5.75
CA TYR A 130 1.37 10.72 -5.42
C TYR A 130 2.34 10.10 -6.42
N ALA A 131 3.02 9.09 -5.95
CA ALA A 131 3.78 8.15 -6.78
C ALA A 131 3.45 6.74 -6.33
N PHE A 132 3.40 5.80 -7.27
CA PHE A 132 3.28 4.40 -6.93
C PHE A 132 4.29 3.55 -7.68
N ALA A 133 4.57 2.39 -7.14
CA ALA A 133 5.41 1.39 -7.76
C ALA A 133 4.84 -0.01 -7.53
N ILE A 134 4.90 -0.84 -8.57
CA ILE A 134 4.56 -2.25 -8.51
C ILE A 134 5.85 -3.04 -8.35
N HIS A 135 5.94 -3.79 -7.29
CA HIS A 135 7.04 -4.71 -7.03
C HIS A 135 6.56 -6.16 -7.12
N LYS A 136 7.47 -7.03 -7.54
CA LYS A 136 7.22 -8.46 -7.62
C LYS A 136 8.37 -9.19 -6.97
N ASN A 137 8.19 -9.59 -5.73
CA ASN A 137 9.13 -10.42 -5.01
C ASN A 137 8.58 -11.83 -4.78
N LYS A 138 9.43 -12.72 -4.32
CA LYS A 138 8.98 -14.04 -3.85
C LYS A 138 8.62 -13.96 -2.39
N GLY A 139 7.44 -14.47 -2.03
CA GLY A 139 7.03 -14.58 -0.63
C GLY A 139 8.04 -15.45 0.14
N ALA A 140 8.57 -14.91 1.23
CA ALA A 140 9.68 -15.55 1.97
C ALA A 140 9.37 -16.97 2.48
N LEU A 141 8.10 -17.28 2.76
CA LEU A 141 7.67 -18.59 3.23
C LEU A 141 7.13 -19.49 2.11
N SER A 142 6.44 -18.92 1.14
CA SER A 142 5.77 -19.68 0.09
C SER A 142 6.64 -19.90 -1.13
N GLY A 143 7.68 -19.10 -1.33
CA GLY A 143 8.45 -19.05 -2.57
C GLY A 143 7.66 -18.62 -3.80
N LYS A 144 6.34 -18.36 -3.66
CA LYS A 144 5.45 -17.91 -4.72
C LYS A 144 5.63 -16.44 -5.01
N GLU A 145 5.30 -16.03 -6.22
CA GLU A 145 5.27 -14.62 -6.59
C GLU A 145 4.29 -13.84 -5.70
N ASN A 146 4.70 -12.66 -5.30
CA ASN A 146 3.93 -11.76 -4.44
C ASN A 146 3.95 -10.35 -5.04
N PRO A 147 3.21 -10.10 -6.12
CA PRO A 147 3.09 -8.76 -6.68
C PRO A 147 2.34 -7.85 -5.72
N HIS A 148 2.89 -6.67 -5.46
CA HIS A 148 2.30 -5.69 -4.55
C HIS A 148 2.64 -4.27 -4.96
N VAL A 149 1.82 -3.34 -4.52
CA VAL A 149 1.93 -1.92 -4.82
C VAL A 149 2.32 -1.16 -3.57
N HIS A 150 3.23 -0.23 -3.72
CA HIS A 150 3.48 0.86 -2.79
C HIS A 150 2.95 2.16 -3.37
N LEU A 151 1.89 2.71 -2.80
CA LEU A 151 1.36 4.02 -3.14
C LEU A 151 1.81 5.03 -2.07
N VAL A 152 2.67 5.95 -2.43
CA VAL A 152 3.15 7.04 -1.56
C VAL A 152 2.50 8.34 -1.99
N TYR A 153 1.89 9.06 -1.06
CA TYR A 153 1.16 10.28 -1.36
C TYR A 153 1.32 11.35 -0.28
N SER A 154 1.08 12.59 -0.69
CA SER A 154 0.92 13.73 0.23
C SER A 154 -0.55 13.88 0.60
N ASP A 155 -0.84 14.08 1.89
CA ASP A 155 -2.17 14.43 2.36
C ASP A 155 -2.46 15.95 2.23
N ARG A 156 -1.53 16.72 1.66
CA ARG A 156 -1.73 18.12 1.31
C ARG A 156 -2.48 18.22 -0.01
N LEU A 157 -3.43 19.15 -0.06
CA LEU A 157 -4.23 19.37 -1.26
C LEU A 157 -3.44 20.19 -2.29
N ILE A 158 -3.56 19.77 -3.53
CA ILE A 158 -3.11 20.51 -4.70
C ILE A 158 -4.34 21.16 -5.31
N GLU A 159 -4.38 22.49 -5.30
CA GLU A 159 -5.41 23.25 -6.03
C GLU A 159 -4.93 23.42 -7.48
N ARG A 160 -5.47 22.63 -8.42
CA ARG A 160 -5.05 22.69 -9.84
C ARG A 160 -5.31 24.01 -10.50
N ASP A 161 -6.38 24.68 -10.09
CA ASP A 161 -6.80 25.98 -10.68
C ASP A 161 -5.98 27.16 -10.14
N ARG A 162 -5.14 26.91 -9.17
CA ARG A 162 -4.23 27.89 -8.61
C ARG A 162 -2.83 27.30 -8.66
N ASP A 163 -1.97 27.95 -9.39
CA ASP A 163 -0.52 27.71 -9.32
C ASP A 163 -0.05 28.14 -7.93
N VAL A 164 -0.32 27.29 -6.94
CA VAL A 164 0.02 27.57 -5.54
C VAL A 164 1.54 27.62 -5.45
N PRO A 165 2.12 28.79 -5.15
CA PRO A 165 3.56 28.90 -5.01
C PRO A 165 4.09 27.85 -4.02
N ARG A 166 5.26 27.32 -4.33
CA ARG A 166 5.96 26.30 -3.52
C ARG A 166 5.94 26.62 -2.03
N GLU A 167 6.21 27.88 -1.65
CA GLU A 167 6.28 28.32 -0.27
C GLU A 167 4.92 28.22 0.44
N LEU A 168 3.83 28.54 -0.26
CA LEU A 168 2.48 28.43 0.28
C LEU A 168 2.05 26.97 0.39
N PHE A 169 2.29 26.18 -0.64
CA PHE A 169 2.01 24.76 -0.61
C PHE A 169 2.75 24.06 0.52
N CYS A 170 4.03 24.36 0.67
CA CYS A 170 4.86 23.80 1.71
C CYS A 170 4.45 24.24 3.12
N ARG A 171 3.79 25.34 3.29
CA ARG A 171 3.22 25.81 4.57
C ARG A 171 1.83 25.27 4.85
N GLN A 172 1.17 24.65 3.89
CA GLN A 172 -0.13 24.03 4.12
C GLN A 172 0.00 22.94 5.17
N ARG A 173 -0.83 23.06 6.20
CA ARG A 173 -0.91 22.03 7.22
C ARG A 173 -2.03 21.07 6.87
N THR A 174 -1.70 19.84 6.77
CA THR A 174 -2.65 18.78 6.51
C THR A 174 -3.67 18.69 7.64
N GLY A 175 -4.91 18.71 7.26
CA GLY A 175 -6.02 18.54 8.19
C GLY A 175 -6.27 19.67 9.14
N TYR A 176 -5.72 20.85 8.86
CA TYR A 176 -6.00 22.02 9.66
C TYR A 176 -7.08 22.89 9.01
N LYS A 177 -8.11 23.08 9.77
CA LYS A 177 -9.26 24.00 9.74
C LYS A 177 -10.52 23.54 9.03
N LYS A 178 -11.56 23.64 9.85
CA LYS A 178 -13.00 23.82 9.62
C LYS A 178 -13.68 22.93 8.57
N ASP A 179 -13.05 22.57 7.49
CA ASP A 179 -13.65 21.67 6.51
C ASP A 179 -13.03 20.28 6.62
N ARG A 180 -13.52 19.51 7.60
CA ARG A 180 -13.16 18.10 7.80
C ARG A 180 -13.55 17.19 6.63
N THR A 181 -14.25 17.74 5.64
CA THR A 181 -14.70 16.99 4.46
C THR A 181 -13.56 16.77 3.47
N ILE A 182 -12.55 17.65 3.47
CA ILE A 182 -11.43 17.63 2.51
C ILE A 182 -10.30 16.68 2.95
N THR A 183 -10.27 16.25 4.21
CA THR A 183 -9.20 15.39 4.74
C THR A 183 -9.50 13.89 4.60
N GLY A 184 -9.96 13.49 3.41
CA GLY A 184 -10.24 12.10 3.11
C GLY A 184 -9.18 11.11 3.62
N PRO A 185 -7.89 11.31 3.29
CA PRO A 185 -6.82 10.36 3.62
C PRO A 185 -6.51 10.14 5.10
N LYS A 186 -7.08 10.92 6.00
CA LYS A 186 -6.83 10.79 7.45
C LYS A 186 -7.93 10.06 8.20
N ARG A 187 -9.08 9.87 7.60
CA ARG A 187 -10.25 9.32 8.31
C ARG A 187 -10.29 7.81 8.19
N HIS A 188 -10.62 7.15 9.29
CA HIS A 188 -10.88 5.72 9.33
C HIS A 188 -11.95 5.31 8.29
N ASP A 189 -13.00 6.13 8.13
CA ASP A 189 -14.05 5.91 7.15
C ASP A 189 -13.56 5.99 5.70
N TRP A 190 -12.60 6.90 5.41
CA TRP A 190 -11.97 6.98 4.09
C TRP A 190 -11.18 5.70 3.80
N TYR A 191 -10.39 5.22 4.74
CA TYR A 191 -9.62 4.00 4.55
C TYR A 191 -10.50 2.76 4.36
N ARG A 192 -11.63 2.67 5.07
CA ARG A 192 -12.63 1.62 4.82
C ARG A 192 -13.18 1.69 3.40
N LYS A 193 -13.52 2.88 2.91
CA LYS A 193 -13.95 3.08 1.51
C LYS A 193 -12.86 2.69 0.51
N VAL A 194 -11.61 3.04 0.77
CA VAL A 194 -10.46 2.66 -0.07
C VAL A 194 -10.34 1.14 -0.15
N ARG A 195 -10.40 0.44 0.99
CA ARG A 195 -10.35 -1.03 1.03
C ARG A 195 -11.49 -1.67 0.23
N LYS A 196 -12.71 -1.17 0.42
CA LYS A 196 -13.87 -1.64 -0.34
C LYS A 196 -13.72 -1.37 -1.83
N THR A 197 -13.31 -0.18 -2.21
CA THR A 197 -13.09 0.18 -3.63
C THR A 197 -12.08 -0.75 -4.27
N TRP A 198 -10.98 -1.06 -3.57
CA TRP A 198 -9.98 -1.99 -4.08
C TRP A 198 -10.56 -3.39 -4.27
N ALA A 199 -11.26 -3.93 -3.27
CA ALA A 199 -11.89 -5.24 -3.36
C ALA A 199 -12.90 -5.30 -4.53
N ASP A 200 -13.75 -4.29 -4.68
CA ASP A 200 -14.74 -4.21 -5.76
C ASP A 200 -14.05 -4.24 -7.12
N MET A 201 -13.01 -3.41 -7.35
CA MET A 201 -12.29 -3.32 -8.62
C MET A 201 -11.53 -4.60 -8.97
N VAL A 202 -10.90 -5.23 -7.98
CA VAL A 202 -10.24 -6.52 -8.16
C VAL A 202 -11.26 -7.59 -8.50
N ASN A 203 -12.37 -7.64 -7.78
CA ASN A 203 -13.41 -8.65 -7.99
C ASN A 203 -14.08 -8.56 -9.36
N GLU A 204 -14.19 -7.37 -9.95
CA GLU A 204 -14.61 -7.22 -11.35
C GLU A 204 -13.68 -8.01 -12.29
N LYS A 205 -12.38 -7.87 -12.13
CA LYS A 205 -11.38 -8.58 -12.93
C LYS A 205 -11.32 -10.09 -12.66
N LEU A 206 -11.45 -10.49 -11.40
CA LEU A 206 -11.45 -11.91 -11.03
C LEU A 206 -12.70 -12.65 -11.55
N LYS A 207 -13.87 -11.99 -11.62
CA LYS A 207 -15.07 -12.55 -12.22
C LYS A 207 -14.88 -12.86 -13.70
N GLU A 208 -14.19 -12.00 -14.46
CA GLU A 208 -13.88 -12.23 -15.87
C GLU A 208 -13.04 -13.50 -16.08
N LYS A 209 -12.31 -13.93 -15.04
CA LYS A 209 -11.40 -15.08 -15.08
C LYS A 209 -11.94 -16.34 -14.37
N ASP A 210 -13.18 -16.29 -13.86
CA ASP A 210 -13.80 -17.37 -13.08
C ASP A 210 -12.93 -17.80 -11.88
N VAL A 211 -12.37 -16.81 -11.16
CA VAL A 211 -11.51 -16.99 -9.99
C VAL A 211 -12.26 -16.58 -8.73
N GLU A 212 -11.90 -17.17 -7.59
CA GLU A 212 -12.49 -16.84 -6.30
C GLU A 212 -12.30 -15.34 -5.95
N LEU A 213 -13.37 -14.74 -5.43
CA LEU A 213 -13.40 -13.31 -5.09
C LEU A 213 -12.72 -13.06 -3.76
N ILE A 214 -12.11 -11.87 -3.63
CA ILE A 214 -11.52 -11.40 -2.39
C ILE A 214 -12.52 -10.58 -1.57
N SER A 215 -12.31 -10.49 -0.26
CA SER A 215 -13.09 -9.65 0.64
C SER A 215 -12.19 -8.78 1.49
N GLU A 216 -12.56 -7.51 1.63
CA GLU A 216 -11.89 -6.55 2.53
C GLU A 216 -12.31 -6.73 3.99
N LEU A 217 -13.35 -7.51 4.23
CA LEU A 217 -13.91 -7.75 5.56
C LEU A 217 -13.08 -8.78 6.33
N SER A 218 -13.03 -8.64 7.64
CA SER A 218 -12.48 -9.67 8.51
C SER A 218 -13.33 -10.96 8.48
N TYR A 219 -12.76 -12.10 8.83
CA TYR A 219 -13.52 -13.35 8.94
C TYR A 219 -14.74 -13.23 9.86
N GLN A 220 -14.63 -12.48 10.93
CA GLN A 220 -15.73 -12.23 11.84
C GLN A 220 -16.88 -11.45 11.16
N GLU A 221 -16.56 -10.40 10.42
CA GLU A 221 -17.55 -9.61 9.65
C GLU A 221 -18.18 -10.43 8.53
N GLN A 222 -17.47 -11.40 7.98
CA GLN A 222 -17.98 -12.34 6.98
C GLN A 222 -18.78 -13.50 7.59
N GLY A 223 -18.90 -13.59 8.93
CA GLY A 223 -19.53 -14.72 9.62
C GLY A 223 -18.76 -16.04 9.53
N ILE A 224 -17.51 -16.00 9.09
CA ILE A 224 -16.65 -17.16 8.95
C ILE A 224 -16.03 -17.52 10.30
N LYS A 225 -16.32 -18.68 10.82
CA LYS A 225 -15.75 -19.21 12.09
C LYS A 225 -14.33 -19.73 11.88
N ARG A 226 -13.40 -18.81 11.54
CA ARG A 226 -11.98 -19.11 11.34
C ARG A 226 -11.12 -18.08 12.04
N THR A 227 -10.11 -18.52 12.76
CA THR A 227 -9.13 -17.60 13.36
C THR A 227 -8.21 -17.07 12.26
N PRO A 228 -8.01 -15.74 12.17
CA PRO A 228 -7.07 -15.17 11.24
C PRO A 228 -5.65 -15.66 11.49
N GLN A 229 -4.90 -15.87 10.42
CA GLN A 229 -3.50 -16.22 10.51
C GLN A 229 -2.68 -15.08 11.10
N LYS A 230 -1.83 -15.37 12.09
CA LYS A 230 -0.95 -14.37 12.70
C LYS A 230 0.15 -13.96 11.71
N HIS A 231 0.36 -12.66 11.54
CA HIS A 231 1.49 -12.16 10.77
C HIS A 231 2.80 -12.38 11.54
N LEU A 232 3.75 -13.05 10.92
CA LEU A 232 5.03 -13.40 11.56
C LEU A 232 5.95 -12.21 11.81
N GLY A 233 5.83 -11.17 11.02
CA GLY A 233 6.70 -10.00 11.05
C GLY A 233 8.05 -10.22 10.36
N HIS A 234 8.67 -9.13 9.95
CA HIS A 234 9.92 -9.11 9.20
C HIS A 234 11.09 -9.76 9.98
N ASP A 235 11.18 -9.50 11.28
CA ASP A 235 12.28 -10.01 12.11
C ASP A 235 12.24 -11.54 12.26
N THR A 236 11.04 -12.11 12.42
CA THR A 236 10.86 -13.56 12.44
C THR A 236 11.27 -14.20 11.13
N ILE A 237 10.86 -13.61 10.00
CA ILE A 237 11.21 -14.10 8.66
C ILE A 237 12.71 -14.02 8.41
N ASN A 238 13.36 -12.90 8.81
CA ASN A 238 14.81 -12.74 8.68
C ASN A 238 15.58 -13.73 9.55
N SER A 239 15.10 -14.02 10.75
CA SER A 239 15.70 -15.04 11.63
C SER A 239 15.65 -16.42 10.98
N LEU A 240 14.51 -16.77 10.37
CA LEU A 240 14.38 -18.04 9.64
C LEU A 240 15.33 -18.12 8.45
N GLY A 241 15.49 -17.04 7.68
CA GLY A 241 16.45 -16.95 6.57
C GLY A 241 17.91 -17.16 7.00
N ARG A 242 18.20 -16.93 8.28
CA ARG A 242 19.53 -17.18 8.90
C ARG A 242 19.62 -18.55 9.60
N GLY A 243 18.61 -19.40 9.49
CA GLY A 243 18.56 -20.70 10.16
C GLY A 243 18.36 -20.60 11.69
N ILE A 244 17.93 -19.44 12.20
CA ILE A 244 17.69 -19.23 13.64
C ILE A 244 16.29 -19.73 13.97
N GLU A 245 16.22 -20.65 14.92
CA GLU A 245 14.93 -21.13 15.46
C GLU A 245 14.16 -19.99 16.11
N ASN A 246 12.86 -19.90 15.82
CA ASN A 246 12.02 -18.80 16.31
C ASN A 246 10.70 -19.33 16.84
N GLU A 247 10.43 -19.08 18.13
CA GLU A 247 9.21 -19.53 18.81
C GLU A 247 7.92 -19.09 18.11
N ARG A 248 7.90 -17.87 17.53
CA ARG A 248 6.73 -17.38 16.77
C ARG A 248 6.47 -18.20 15.52
N TYR A 249 7.53 -18.67 14.87
CA TYR A 249 7.39 -19.54 13.71
C TYR A 249 6.94 -20.94 14.09
N ASN A 250 7.42 -21.48 15.20
CA ASN A 250 6.98 -22.76 15.70
C ASN A 250 5.50 -22.71 16.08
N ALA A 251 5.07 -21.69 16.82
CA ALA A 251 3.66 -21.46 17.13
C ALA A 251 2.79 -21.29 15.87
N TYR A 252 3.32 -20.65 14.82
CA TYR A 252 2.67 -20.52 13.53
C TYR A 252 2.51 -21.89 12.82
N LYS A 253 3.54 -22.74 12.83
CA LYS A 253 3.46 -24.09 12.25
C LYS A 253 2.42 -24.95 12.97
N ASP A 254 2.36 -24.86 14.29
CA ASP A 254 1.40 -25.62 15.09
C ASP A 254 -0.04 -25.14 14.85
N ASP A 255 -0.24 -23.83 14.72
CA ASP A 255 -1.52 -23.23 14.33
C ASP A 255 -1.96 -23.71 12.92
N LEU A 256 -1.03 -23.80 11.95
CA LEU A 256 -1.33 -24.34 10.64
C LEU A 256 -1.73 -25.83 10.69
N ARG A 257 -1.03 -26.63 11.48
CA ARG A 257 -1.36 -28.08 11.63
C ARG A 257 -2.76 -28.29 12.20
N THR A 258 -3.14 -27.48 13.20
CA THR A 258 -4.48 -27.55 13.82
C THR A 258 -5.61 -27.06 12.91
N ARG A 259 -5.30 -26.31 11.84
CA ARG A 259 -6.29 -25.83 10.86
C ARG A 259 -6.53 -26.78 9.71
N VAL A 260 -5.61 -27.69 9.47
CA VAL A 260 -5.67 -28.69 8.37
C VAL A 260 -6.24 -30.01 8.86
N ALA A 261 -6.23 -30.24 10.17
CA ALA A 261 -6.85 -31.38 10.83
C ALA A 261 -8.35 -31.11 11.07
#